data_0c9926090d681ea0727b8709108b4ce6
#
_entry.id   0c9926090d681ea0727b8709108b4ce6
#
_cell.length_a   1.000
_cell.length_b   1.000
_cell.length_c   1.000
_cell.angle_alpha   90.00
_cell.angle_beta   90.00
_cell.angle_gamma   90.00
#
_symmetry.space_group_name_H-M   'P 1'
#
loop_
_entity.id
_entity.type
_entity.pdbx_description
1 polymer ?
#
loop_
_entity_poly.entity_id
_entity_poly.type
_entity_poly.pdbx_seq_one_letter_code
_entity_poly.pdbx_strand_id
1 'polypeptide(L)'
;MTALELLGLISMALLAQIIVAITYAVLRPKPALTQVIPPLARVNEAWPGLRAFRVRTREDEDAAVTQTSFNLEPVDGLPLPPYRGGQFLTFQFDLPDAGGSMRPVTRCYSLSDRPDRQAYRITVKRIPSPPDRPDLPPGLVSNYLHEHVKPGAILQVRAPAGVFVLADDASIPTVMIAGGIGITPLFAMARAALAVQPDRTFHLFYGVRDSRDLVFEADLVALVEQHPNFHLTIVQSAPLPTEAEPDEFHETGFIDTALLRRILPHGQHHFYVCGPPPMMASLVPALRDWGVARNAVHYEPFGPASIESAEDIEAIPLDTPLAVQFAQAKRTLDWTGADTNLLDFTERSGVAIPSGCRSGSCGTCETAIISGTVRYAQPPSFDITEGRCLPCVAVPTSDLVLAA
;
A
#
# COMPACT_ATOMS: atom_id res chain seq x y z
N MET A 1 16.54 33.40 -64.81
CA MET A 1 15.91 33.24 -63.49
C MET A 1 15.79 34.61 -62.84
N THR A 2 14.60 35.01 -62.55
CA THR A 2 14.36 36.26 -61.86
C THR A 2 14.66 36.11 -60.34
N ALA A 3 14.94 37.18 -59.67
CA ALA A 3 15.17 37.15 -58.20
C ALA A 3 13.98 36.54 -57.44
N LEU A 4 12.79 36.69 -57.98
CA LEU A 4 11.54 36.10 -57.41
C LEU A 4 11.48 34.59 -57.56
N GLU A 5 11.92 34.04 -58.73
CA GLU A 5 11.99 32.58 -58.96
C GLU A 5 13.05 31.94 -58.06
N LEU A 6 14.19 32.59 -57.86
CA LEU A 6 15.24 32.12 -56.94
C LEU A 6 14.76 32.08 -55.51
N LEU A 7 14.05 33.13 -55.06
CA LEU A 7 13.48 33.23 -53.71
C LEU A 7 12.43 32.11 -53.47
N GLY A 8 11.61 31.82 -54.48
CA GLY A 8 10.62 30.71 -54.45
C GLY A 8 11.28 29.36 -54.29
N LEU A 9 12.36 29.09 -55.04
CA LEU A 9 13.11 27.83 -54.94
C LEU A 9 13.81 27.65 -53.57
N ILE A 10 14.38 28.71 -53.03
CA ILE A 10 14.99 28.68 -51.71
C ILE A 10 13.95 28.41 -50.60
N SER A 11 12.79 29.08 -50.70
CA SER A 11 11.70 28.88 -49.73
C SER A 11 11.13 27.46 -49.82
N MET A 12 10.95 26.87 -51.01
CA MET A 12 10.51 25.48 -51.15
C MET A 12 11.56 24.47 -50.60
N ALA A 13 12.86 24.74 -50.83
CA ALA A 13 13.93 23.88 -50.28
C ALA A 13 13.97 23.90 -48.75
N LEU A 14 13.83 25.08 -48.15
CA LEU A 14 13.74 25.22 -46.70
C LEU A 14 12.48 24.55 -46.11
N LEU A 15 11.34 24.68 -46.75
CA LEU A 15 10.11 24.02 -46.34
C LEU A 15 10.24 22.51 -46.38
N ALA A 16 10.83 21.95 -47.46
CA ALA A 16 11.13 20.53 -47.58
C ALA A 16 12.07 20.02 -46.47
N GLN A 17 13.11 20.77 -46.14
CA GLN A 17 14.02 20.43 -45.03
C GLN A 17 13.34 20.42 -43.68
N ILE A 18 12.44 21.40 -43.42
CA ILE A 18 11.65 21.45 -42.18
C ILE A 18 10.71 20.26 -42.09
N ILE A 19 10.03 19.91 -43.18
CA ILE A 19 9.14 18.74 -43.22
C ILE A 19 9.92 17.46 -42.94
N VAL A 20 11.08 17.27 -43.58
CA VAL A 20 11.94 16.10 -43.36
C VAL A 20 12.42 16.06 -41.91
N ALA A 21 12.82 17.19 -41.33
CA ALA A 21 13.26 17.26 -39.94
C ALA A 21 12.15 16.92 -38.93
N ILE A 22 10.92 17.43 -39.17
CA ILE A 22 9.74 17.12 -38.35
C ILE A 22 9.37 15.64 -38.51
N THR A 23 9.33 15.12 -39.74
CA THR A 23 9.04 13.70 -39.99
C THR A 23 10.07 12.78 -39.33
N TYR A 24 11.36 13.15 -39.42
CA TYR A 24 12.42 12.40 -38.75
C TYR A 24 12.31 12.46 -37.23
N ALA A 25 11.95 13.60 -36.65
CA ALA A 25 11.76 13.77 -35.22
C ALA A 25 10.53 12.98 -34.70
N VAL A 26 9.45 12.91 -35.49
CA VAL A 26 8.22 12.19 -35.16
C VAL A 26 8.40 10.67 -35.34
N LEU A 27 9.11 10.25 -36.39
CA LEU A 27 9.31 8.83 -36.72
C LEU A 27 10.54 8.22 -36.02
N ARG A 28 11.35 9.03 -35.34
CA ARG A 28 12.46 8.49 -34.55
C ARG A 28 11.86 7.64 -33.43
N PRO A 29 12.15 6.31 -33.36
CA PRO A 29 11.78 5.54 -32.19
C PRO A 29 12.45 6.21 -31.00
N LYS A 30 11.62 6.72 -30.07
CA LYS A 30 12.13 7.18 -28.78
C LYS A 30 12.93 6.00 -28.21
N PRO A 31 14.18 6.21 -27.77
CA PRO A 31 14.89 5.13 -27.11
C PRO A 31 14.01 4.67 -25.97
N ALA A 32 13.56 3.43 -26.02
CA ALA A 32 12.90 2.78 -24.92
C ALA A 32 13.91 2.81 -23.76
N LEU A 33 13.72 3.72 -22.82
CA LEU A 33 14.39 3.68 -21.53
C LEU A 33 13.79 2.47 -20.82
N THR A 34 14.31 1.29 -21.13
CA THR A 34 14.05 0.08 -20.36
C THR A 34 14.79 0.26 -19.04
N GLN A 35 14.26 1.15 -18.19
CA GLN A 35 14.68 1.15 -16.79
C GLN A 35 14.08 -0.13 -16.21
N VAL A 36 14.95 -1.05 -15.91
CA VAL A 36 14.62 -2.29 -15.22
C VAL A 36 14.01 -1.89 -13.87
N ILE A 37 12.75 -2.27 -13.64
CA ILE A 37 12.15 -2.15 -12.31
C ILE A 37 13.06 -2.94 -11.36
N PRO A 38 13.60 -2.32 -10.30
CA PRO A 38 14.54 -3.04 -9.43
C PRO A 38 13.82 -4.27 -8.84
N PRO A 39 14.51 -5.41 -8.71
CA PRO A 39 13.93 -6.57 -8.04
C PRO A 39 13.51 -6.20 -6.62
N LEU A 40 12.52 -6.90 -6.08
CA LEU A 40 12.13 -6.76 -4.68
C LEU A 40 13.37 -6.99 -3.81
N ALA A 41 13.86 -5.94 -3.18
CA ALA A 41 14.90 -6.09 -2.17
C ALA A 41 14.31 -6.84 -0.98
N ARG A 42 15.02 -7.86 -0.48
CA ARG A 42 14.62 -8.51 0.77
C ARG A 42 14.76 -7.51 1.91
N VAL A 43 13.87 -7.58 2.90
CA VAL A 43 13.79 -6.62 4.01
C VAL A 43 15.15 -6.41 4.70
N ASN A 44 15.98 -7.44 4.75
CA ASN A 44 17.30 -7.39 5.38
C ASN A 44 18.45 -6.95 4.45
N GLU A 45 18.20 -6.80 3.14
CA GLU A 45 19.24 -6.39 2.19
C GLU A 45 19.48 -4.87 2.17
N ALA A 46 18.49 -4.08 2.60
CA ALA A 46 18.59 -2.62 2.60
C ALA A 46 19.38 -2.11 3.82
N TRP A 47 18.97 -2.49 5.02
CA TRP A 47 19.70 -2.32 6.29
C TRP A 47 19.11 -3.27 7.35
N PRO A 48 19.93 -3.79 8.25
CA PRO A 48 19.47 -4.66 9.33
C PRO A 48 18.82 -3.86 10.46
N GLY A 49 17.74 -4.39 11.05
CA GLY A 49 17.11 -3.82 12.24
C GLY A 49 16.47 -2.44 12.03
N LEU A 50 16.65 -1.57 13.01
CA LEU A 50 16.11 -0.21 13.02
C LEU A 50 17.18 0.79 12.58
N ARG A 51 16.77 1.77 11.78
CA ARG A 51 17.58 2.91 11.35
C ARG A 51 16.86 4.20 11.72
N ALA A 52 17.63 5.19 12.21
CA ALA A 52 17.09 6.46 12.64
C ALA A 52 16.80 7.37 11.42
N PHE A 53 15.59 7.91 11.39
CA PHE A 53 15.14 8.88 10.39
C PHE A 53 14.69 10.16 11.09
N ARG A 54 15.06 11.30 10.51
CA ARG A 54 14.56 12.62 10.92
C ARG A 54 13.37 13.02 10.08
N VAL A 55 12.32 13.52 10.70
CA VAL A 55 11.25 14.21 10.01
C VAL A 55 11.78 15.53 9.45
N ARG A 56 11.90 15.61 8.13
CA ARG A 56 12.36 16.80 7.42
C ARG A 56 11.25 17.83 7.30
N THR A 57 10.10 17.42 6.77
CA THR A 57 8.90 18.24 6.66
C THR A 57 7.69 17.48 7.13
N ARG A 58 6.67 18.23 7.55
CA ARG A 58 5.33 17.76 7.86
C ARG A 58 4.36 18.64 7.09
N GLU A 59 3.45 18.04 6.35
CA GLU A 59 2.49 18.72 5.49
C GLU A 59 1.10 18.13 5.74
N ASP A 60 0.14 19.00 6.07
CA ASP A 60 -1.24 18.57 6.25
C ASP A 60 -1.90 18.53 4.87
N GLU A 61 -2.43 17.35 4.51
CA GLU A 61 -2.98 17.08 3.18
C GLU A 61 -4.44 17.51 3.04
N ASP A 62 -5.11 17.75 4.16
CA ASP A 62 -6.50 18.17 4.22
C ASP A 62 -6.69 19.34 5.20
N ALA A 63 -7.70 20.18 4.94
CA ALA A 63 -8.00 21.34 5.77
C ALA A 63 -8.42 20.98 7.21
N ALA A 64 -8.91 19.77 7.44
CA ALA A 64 -9.29 19.28 8.75
C ALA A 64 -8.12 18.71 9.56
N VAL A 65 -6.90 18.67 8.97
CA VAL A 65 -5.68 18.13 9.59
C VAL A 65 -5.90 16.67 10.08
N THR A 66 -6.66 15.91 9.31
CA THR A 66 -6.90 14.50 9.59
C THR A 66 -5.93 13.58 8.86
N GLN A 67 -5.24 14.09 7.84
CA GLN A 67 -4.28 13.37 7.04
C GLN A 67 -3.01 14.21 6.87
N THR A 68 -1.89 13.66 7.30
CA THR A 68 -0.61 14.39 7.34
C THR A 68 0.50 13.56 6.69
N SER A 69 1.25 14.19 5.79
CA SER A 69 2.47 13.64 5.19
C SER A 69 3.71 14.00 6.00
N PHE A 70 4.58 13.02 6.17
CA PHE A 70 5.88 13.15 6.83
C PHE A 70 6.98 12.76 5.84
N ASN A 71 7.85 13.70 5.49
CA ASN A 71 9.04 13.44 4.71
C ASN A 71 10.22 13.09 5.67
N LEU A 72 10.84 11.96 5.43
CA LEU A 72 11.81 11.32 6.32
C LEU A 72 13.17 11.23 5.64
N GLU A 73 14.20 11.81 6.26
CA GLU A 73 15.59 11.69 5.81
C GLU A 73 16.41 10.84 6.78
N PRO A 74 17.37 10.03 6.31
CA PRO A 74 18.20 9.23 7.19
C PRO A 74 19.14 10.11 8.01
N VAL A 75 19.25 9.85 9.32
CA VAL A 75 20.11 10.64 10.23
C VAL A 75 21.59 10.45 9.93
N ASP A 76 21.97 9.28 9.45
CA ASP A 76 23.35 8.93 9.10
C ASP A 76 23.82 9.52 7.76
N GLY A 77 22.92 10.14 6.99
CA GLY A 77 23.21 10.73 5.68
C GLY A 77 23.53 9.75 4.58
N LEU A 78 23.44 8.44 4.83
CA LEU A 78 23.68 7.43 3.80
C LEU A 78 22.50 7.36 2.82
N PRO A 79 22.75 7.13 1.53
CA PRO A 79 21.70 7.03 0.53
C PRO A 79 20.67 5.97 0.90
N LEU A 80 19.41 6.24 0.53
CA LEU A 80 18.35 5.28 0.70
C LEU A 80 18.40 4.21 -0.41
N PRO A 81 18.17 2.93 -0.07
CA PRO A 81 18.02 1.89 -1.07
C PRO A 81 16.77 2.13 -1.92
N PRO A 82 16.75 1.61 -3.16
CA PRO A 82 15.56 1.62 -3.98
C PRO A 82 14.46 0.81 -3.31
N TYR A 83 13.21 1.25 -3.51
CA TYR A 83 12.02 0.48 -3.14
C TYR A 83 11.04 0.44 -4.31
N ARG A 84 10.03 -0.41 -4.25
CA ARG A 84 8.94 -0.44 -5.23
C ARG A 84 7.72 0.28 -4.66
N GLY A 85 7.02 1.07 -5.49
CA GLY A 85 5.74 1.67 -5.11
C GLY A 85 4.79 0.59 -4.58
N GLY A 86 4.13 0.89 -3.44
CA GLY A 86 3.30 -0.05 -2.69
C GLY A 86 3.98 -0.69 -1.49
N GLN A 87 5.30 -0.63 -1.36
CA GLN A 87 5.98 -1.06 -0.16
C GLN A 87 5.73 -0.08 1.02
N PHE A 88 5.91 -0.59 2.23
CA PHE A 88 5.72 0.15 3.48
C PHE A 88 7.00 0.20 4.32
N LEU A 89 7.03 1.13 5.27
CA LEU A 89 8.00 1.20 6.36
C LEU A 89 7.38 0.67 7.65
N THR A 90 8.19 -0.02 8.45
CA THR A 90 7.78 -0.47 9.78
C THR A 90 8.46 0.40 10.83
N PHE A 91 7.65 1.10 11.61
CA PHE A 91 8.08 2.02 12.67
C PHE A 91 7.98 1.35 14.03
N GLN A 92 8.95 1.62 14.88
CA GLN A 92 8.88 1.28 16.30
C GLN A 92 8.84 2.56 17.13
N PHE A 93 7.87 2.62 18.03
CA PHE A 93 7.66 3.71 18.98
C PHE A 93 7.72 3.15 20.40
N ASP A 94 8.28 3.89 21.32
CA ASP A 94 8.13 3.60 22.74
C ASP A 94 7.02 4.50 23.29
N LEU A 95 5.86 3.93 23.58
CA LEU A 95 4.67 4.66 24.01
C LEU A 95 4.19 4.15 25.37
N PRO A 96 3.60 5.03 26.22
CA PRO A 96 3.06 4.61 27.50
C PRO A 96 1.83 3.70 27.31
N ASP A 97 1.77 2.65 28.10
CA ASP A 97 0.55 1.84 28.23
C ASP A 97 -0.44 2.48 29.22
N ALA A 98 -1.57 1.82 29.46
CA ALA A 98 -2.60 2.30 30.40
C ALA A 98 -2.09 2.47 31.83
N GLY A 99 -0.98 1.82 32.20
CA GLY A 99 -0.30 1.95 33.52
C GLY A 99 0.82 2.98 33.52
N GLY A 100 1.08 3.66 32.40
CA GLY A 100 2.16 4.65 32.24
C GLY A 100 3.54 4.02 31.98
N SER A 101 3.65 2.71 31.85
CA SER A 101 4.91 2.04 31.52
C SER A 101 5.18 2.14 30.02
N MET A 102 6.41 2.51 29.63
CA MET A 102 6.80 2.59 28.22
C MET A 102 6.89 1.20 27.61
N ARG A 103 6.23 1.01 26.46
CA ARG A 103 6.26 -0.24 25.70
C ARG A 103 6.55 0.01 24.23
N PRO A 104 7.30 -0.89 23.57
CA PRO A 104 7.50 -0.82 22.15
C PRO A 104 6.17 -1.12 21.42
N VAL A 105 5.79 -0.21 20.54
CA VAL A 105 4.61 -0.33 19.67
C VAL A 105 5.08 -0.24 18.24
N THR A 106 4.71 -1.23 17.42
CA THR A 106 5.08 -1.28 16.01
C THR A 106 3.89 -0.95 15.12
N ARG A 107 4.11 -0.12 14.08
CA ARG A 107 3.11 0.15 13.02
C ARG A 107 3.78 0.25 11.67
N CYS A 108 3.03 -0.19 10.66
CA CYS A 108 3.43 -0.11 9.27
C CYS A 108 2.69 1.04 8.58
N TYR A 109 3.41 1.82 7.77
CA TYR A 109 2.85 2.88 6.94
C TYR A 109 3.40 2.76 5.54
N SER A 110 2.50 2.70 4.55
CA SER A 110 2.89 2.62 3.14
C SER A 110 3.66 3.87 2.74
N LEU A 111 4.68 3.66 1.93
CA LEU A 111 5.37 4.74 1.25
C LEU A 111 4.39 5.41 0.29
N SER A 112 4.25 6.71 0.39
CA SER A 112 3.20 7.48 -0.30
C SER A 112 3.72 8.33 -1.45
N ASP A 113 4.96 8.12 -1.89
CA ASP A 113 5.53 8.80 -3.05
C ASP A 113 6.32 7.81 -3.93
N ARG A 114 6.84 8.30 -5.07
CA ARG A 114 7.77 7.52 -5.91
C ARG A 114 9.08 7.31 -5.17
N PRO A 115 9.84 6.26 -5.51
CA PRO A 115 11.15 6.03 -4.93
C PRO A 115 12.08 7.23 -5.09
N ASP A 116 12.62 7.71 -3.95
CA ASP A 116 13.65 8.74 -3.87
C ASP A 116 14.84 8.20 -3.06
N ARG A 117 16.05 8.60 -3.41
CA ARG A 117 17.28 8.17 -2.74
C ARG A 117 17.67 9.04 -1.56
N GLN A 118 16.97 10.16 -1.35
CA GLN A 118 17.27 11.14 -0.30
C GLN A 118 16.23 11.13 0.83
N ALA A 119 14.97 10.87 0.50
CA ALA A 119 13.88 10.92 1.47
C ALA A 119 12.80 9.87 1.17
N TYR A 120 12.11 9.45 2.22
CA TYR A 120 10.88 8.67 2.13
C TYR A 120 9.70 9.52 2.60
N ARG A 121 8.53 9.32 2.00
CA ARG A 121 7.29 9.94 2.46
C ARG A 121 6.31 8.88 2.93
N ILE A 122 5.71 9.10 4.09
CA ILE A 122 4.51 8.42 4.56
C ILE A 122 3.41 9.44 4.76
N THR A 123 2.16 9.03 4.54
CA THR A 123 0.98 9.86 4.80
C THR A 123 0.06 9.11 5.75
N VAL A 124 -0.27 9.73 6.87
CA VAL A 124 -0.95 9.09 7.99
C VAL A 124 -2.30 9.75 8.23
N LYS A 125 -3.37 8.94 8.21
CA LYS A 125 -4.69 9.37 8.64
C LYS A 125 -4.80 9.25 10.16
N ARG A 126 -5.23 10.33 10.81
CA ARG A 126 -5.58 10.35 12.23
C ARG A 126 -6.84 9.51 12.45
N ILE A 127 -6.77 8.52 13.31
CA ILE A 127 -7.89 7.64 13.61
C ILE A 127 -8.56 8.11 14.91
N PRO A 128 -9.76 8.69 14.86
CA PRO A 128 -10.52 9.05 16.05
C PRO A 128 -11.08 7.81 16.77
N SER A 129 -11.64 7.99 17.95
CA SER A 129 -12.50 6.96 18.55
C SER A 129 -13.65 6.61 17.62
N PRO A 130 -14.08 5.32 17.51
CA PRO A 130 -15.18 4.93 16.66
C PRO A 130 -16.48 5.67 17.07
N PRO A 131 -17.25 6.22 16.11
CA PRO A 131 -18.44 7.02 16.44
C PRO A 131 -19.52 6.23 17.21
N ASP A 132 -19.64 4.94 16.94
CA ASP A 132 -20.56 4.00 17.59
C ASP A 132 -20.04 3.46 18.93
N ARG A 133 -18.74 3.63 19.18
CA ARG A 133 -18.05 3.19 20.40
C ARG A 133 -17.08 4.27 20.91
N PRO A 134 -17.57 5.43 21.36
CA PRO A 134 -16.74 6.53 21.84
C PRO A 134 -15.99 6.21 23.14
N ASP A 135 -16.35 5.12 23.81
CA ASP A 135 -15.66 4.54 24.96
C ASP A 135 -14.30 3.88 24.59
N LEU A 136 -14.11 3.51 23.32
CA LEU A 136 -12.84 2.99 22.86
C LEU A 136 -11.85 4.12 22.58
N PRO A 137 -10.56 3.91 22.92
CA PRO A 137 -9.56 4.94 22.67
C PRO A 137 -9.35 5.17 21.19
N PRO A 138 -8.90 6.37 20.78
CA PRO A 138 -8.47 6.66 19.42
C PRO A 138 -7.22 5.86 19.04
N GLY A 139 -6.90 5.82 17.76
CA GLY A 139 -5.72 5.11 17.26
C GLY A 139 -4.44 5.62 17.90
N LEU A 140 -3.76 4.79 18.69
CA LEU A 140 -2.63 5.19 19.52
C LEU A 140 -1.51 5.87 18.72
N VAL A 141 -0.95 5.20 17.71
CA VAL A 141 0.22 5.71 16.98
C VAL A 141 -0.16 6.81 15.98
N SER A 142 -1.33 6.71 15.31
CA SER A 142 -1.76 7.75 14.39
C SER A 142 -1.97 9.08 15.09
N ASN A 143 -2.58 9.09 16.28
CA ASN A 143 -2.73 10.31 17.08
C ASN A 143 -1.39 10.80 17.61
N TYR A 144 -0.50 9.91 18.08
CA TYR A 144 0.85 10.28 18.51
C TYR A 144 1.63 11.00 17.39
N LEU A 145 1.57 10.48 16.16
CA LEU A 145 2.21 11.11 15.00
C LEU A 145 1.67 12.52 14.75
N HIS A 146 0.36 12.70 14.79
CA HIS A 146 -0.28 14.00 14.57
C HIS A 146 0.02 15.02 15.67
N GLU A 147 0.06 14.59 16.93
CA GLU A 147 0.18 15.49 18.08
C GLU A 147 1.63 15.79 18.46
N HIS A 148 2.51 14.79 18.39
CA HIS A 148 3.86 14.87 18.97
C HIS A 148 4.98 14.88 17.93
N VAL A 149 4.76 14.37 16.71
CA VAL A 149 5.82 14.29 15.70
C VAL A 149 5.83 15.55 14.84
N LYS A 150 6.92 16.31 14.96
CA LYS A 150 7.17 17.59 14.26
C LYS A 150 8.47 17.51 13.47
N PRO A 151 8.73 18.46 12.53
CA PRO A 151 10.03 18.56 11.90
C PRO A 151 11.18 18.56 12.94
N GLY A 152 12.20 17.74 12.68
CA GLY A 152 13.31 17.47 13.59
C GLY A 152 13.15 16.22 14.46
N ALA A 153 11.94 15.69 14.63
CA ALA A 153 11.71 14.45 15.39
C ALA A 153 12.46 13.27 14.77
N ILE A 154 12.95 12.35 15.61
CA ILE A 154 13.66 11.15 15.18
C ILE A 154 12.73 9.95 15.35
N LEU A 155 12.59 9.16 14.28
CA LEU A 155 11.79 7.96 14.22
C LEU A 155 12.69 6.74 13.97
N GLN A 156 12.36 5.60 14.57
CA GLN A 156 13.05 4.34 14.37
C GLN A 156 12.32 3.49 13.33
N VAL A 157 13.00 3.14 12.25
CA VAL A 157 12.37 2.61 11.02
C VAL A 157 13.11 1.39 10.51
N ARG A 158 12.38 0.32 10.19
CA ARG A 158 12.92 -0.83 9.43
C ARG A 158 12.90 -0.55 7.94
N ALA A 159 13.75 -1.26 7.20
CA ALA A 159 13.83 -1.20 5.75
C ALA A 159 12.46 -1.39 5.07
N PRO A 160 12.26 -0.80 3.85
CA PRO A 160 11.05 -1.01 3.07
C PRO A 160 10.74 -2.50 2.88
N ALA A 161 9.48 -2.86 3.09
CA ALA A 161 8.98 -4.22 3.01
C ALA A 161 7.60 -4.26 2.33
N GLY A 162 7.11 -5.46 2.02
CA GLY A 162 5.80 -5.67 1.43
C GLY A 162 5.88 -6.18 0.00
N VAL A 163 4.85 -6.95 -0.38
CA VAL A 163 4.70 -7.60 -1.69
C VAL A 163 3.57 -7.00 -2.52
N PHE A 164 2.87 -6.01 -1.98
CA PHE A 164 1.83 -5.28 -2.69
C PHE A 164 2.46 -4.29 -3.66
N VAL A 165 2.92 -4.80 -4.79
CA VAL A 165 3.64 -4.04 -5.82
C VAL A 165 3.10 -4.37 -7.20
N LEU A 166 3.26 -3.46 -8.16
CA LEU A 166 2.78 -3.68 -9.53
C LEU A 166 3.45 -4.91 -10.17
N ALA A 167 2.65 -5.67 -10.92
CA ALA A 167 3.15 -6.68 -11.84
C ALA A 167 4.09 -6.04 -12.87
N ASP A 168 5.12 -6.78 -13.25
CA ASP A 168 6.15 -6.27 -14.18
C ASP A 168 5.63 -6.13 -15.61
N ASP A 169 4.61 -6.92 -16.00
CA ASP A 169 3.96 -6.80 -17.31
C ASP A 169 3.10 -5.52 -17.37
N ALA A 170 3.57 -4.56 -18.16
CA ALA A 170 2.90 -3.29 -18.38
C ALA A 170 1.87 -3.33 -19.52
N SER A 171 1.78 -4.45 -20.26
CA SER A 171 0.85 -4.59 -21.39
C SER A 171 -0.61 -4.76 -20.96
N ILE A 172 -0.83 -5.24 -19.72
CA ILE A 172 -2.16 -5.39 -19.13
C ILE A 172 -2.48 -4.12 -18.35
N PRO A 173 -3.61 -3.43 -18.67
CA PRO A 173 -4.03 -2.24 -17.94
C PRO A 173 -4.18 -2.48 -16.44
N THR A 174 -3.84 -1.48 -15.66
CA THR A 174 -3.87 -1.52 -14.20
C THR A 174 -5.08 -0.76 -13.69
N VAL A 175 -5.94 -1.43 -12.92
CA VAL A 175 -7.07 -0.83 -12.20
C VAL A 175 -6.68 -0.70 -10.73
N MET A 176 -6.64 0.52 -10.24
CA MET A 176 -6.34 0.87 -8.86
C MET A 176 -7.61 1.30 -8.16
N ILE A 177 -7.91 0.73 -7.00
CA ILE A 177 -9.11 1.05 -6.23
C ILE A 177 -8.69 1.44 -4.82
N ALA A 178 -8.77 2.73 -4.54
CA ALA A 178 -8.42 3.33 -3.27
C ALA A 178 -9.65 3.66 -2.43
N GLY A 179 -9.61 3.38 -1.13
CA GLY A 179 -10.58 3.90 -0.17
C GLY A 179 -9.90 4.77 0.87
N GLY A 180 -10.21 6.07 0.91
CA GLY A 180 -9.59 7.03 1.83
C GLY A 180 -8.07 6.96 1.78
N ILE A 181 -7.42 6.78 2.95
CA ILE A 181 -5.95 6.73 3.04
C ILE A 181 -5.31 5.52 2.33
N GLY A 182 -6.09 4.55 1.87
CA GLY A 182 -5.63 3.47 0.97
C GLY A 182 -5.09 3.95 -0.36
N ILE A 183 -5.24 5.24 -0.68
CA ILE A 183 -4.60 5.88 -1.83
C ILE A 183 -3.07 5.84 -1.76
N THR A 184 -2.47 5.82 -0.57
CA THR A 184 -1.02 6.01 -0.38
C THR A 184 -0.15 5.01 -1.14
N PRO A 185 -0.33 3.67 -1.06
CA PRO A 185 0.47 2.74 -1.84
C PRO A 185 0.17 2.82 -3.34
N LEU A 186 -1.08 3.06 -3.71
CA LEU A 186 -1.51 3.10 -5.11
C LEU A 186 -0.97 4.35 -5.83
N PHE A 187 -0.96 5.49 -5.15
CA PHE A 187 -0.36 6.71 -5.65
C PHE A 187 1.15 6.56 -5.85
N ALA A 188 1.85 5.96 -4.88
CA ALA A 188 3.28 5.65 -5.01
C ALA A 188 3.57 4.71 -6.19
N MET A 189 2.71 3.69 -6.41
CA MET A 189 2.78 2.79 -7.57
C MET A 189 2.63 3.55 -8.89
N ALA A 190 1.58 4.38 -9.01
CA ALA A 190 1.31 5.13 -10.22
C ALA A 190 2.46 6.07 -10.57
N ARG A 191 2.91 6.89 -9.60
CA ARG A 191 4.03 7.82 -9.80
C ARG A 191 5.34 7.13 -10.17
N ALA A 192 5.63 6.01 -9.50
CA ALA A 192 6.84 5.22 -9.79
C ALA A 192 6.80 4.60 -11.19
N ALA A 193 5.66 4.02 -11.57
CA ALA A 193 5.51 3.34 -12.85
C ALA A 193 5.46 4.32 -14.03
N LEU A 194 4.69 5.39 -13.94
CA LEU A 194 4.57 6.40 -15.02
C LEU A 194 5.90 7.09 -15.32
N ALA A 195 6.79 7.21 -14.33
CA ALA A 195 8.13 7.75 -14.54
C ALA A 195 9.02 6.88 -15.44
N VAL A 196 8.79 5.56 -15.50
CA VAL A 196 9.62 4.59 -16.22
C VAL A 196 8.87 3.83 -17.32
N GLN A 197 7.54 3.79 -17.24
CA GLN A 197 6.60 3.12 -18.14
C GLN A 197 5.49 4.12 -18.54
N PRO A 198 5.81 5.19 -19.28
CA PRO A 198 4.86 6.28 -19.55
C PRO A 198 3.64 5.83 -20.36
N ASP A 199 3.72 4.72 -21.09
CA ASP A 199 2.63 4.19 -21.91
C ASP A 199 1.73 3.18 -21.17
N ARG A 200 2.03 2.85 -19.90
CA ARG A 200 1.23 1.95 -19.08
C ARG A 200 -0.13 2.57 -18.77
N THR A 201 -1.21 1.85 -19.03
CA THR A 201 -2.57 2.36 -18.78
C THR A 201 -2.98 2.13 -17.33
N PHE A 202 -3.47 3.19 -16.70
CA PHE A 202 -4.00 3.18 -15.34
C PHE A 202 -5.44 3.69 -15.31
N HIS A 203 -6.28 3.01 -14.53
CA HIS A 203 -7.60 3.48 -14.12
C HIS A 203 -7.60 3.55 -12.59
N LEU A 204 -7.59 4.75 -12.03
CA LEU A 204 -7.67 4.95 -10.59
C LEU A 204 -9.10 5.34 -10.20
N PHE A 205 -9.72 4.49 -9.39
CA PHE A 205 -10.97 4.76 -8.68
C PHE A 205 -10.65 5.13 -7.25
N TYR A 206 -10.95 6.36 -6.87
CA TYR A 206 -10.62 6.87 -5.53
C TYR A 206 -11.89 7.19 -4.75
N GLY A 207 -12.26 6.30 -3.81
CA GLY A 207 -13.41 6.43 -2.93
C GLY A 207 -13.08 7.28 -1.70
N VAL A 208 -13.84 8.35 -1.49
CA VAL A 208 -13.79 9.22 -0.33
C VAL A 208 -15.19 9.50 0.17
N ARG A 209 -15.32 10.11 1.33
CA ARG A 209 -16.61 10.52 1.84
C ARG A 209 -17.11 11.78 1.11
N ASP A 210 -16.29 12.81 1.08
CA ASP A 210 -16.49 14.09 0.38
C ASP A 210 -15.12 14.70 0.04
N SER A 211 -15.07 15.89 -0.59
CA SER A 211 -13.83 16.55 -1.01
C SER A 211 -12.84 16.80 0.13
N ARG A 212 -13.32 16.96 1.35
CA ARG A 212 -12.47 17.22 2.52
C ARG A 212 -11.59 16.03 2.91
N ASP A 213 -11.94 14.81 2.43
CA ASP A 213 -11.17 13.58 2.64
C ASP A 213 -10.16 13.30 1.49
N LEU A 214 -10.18 14.12 0.42
CA LEU A 214 -9.24 13.97 -0.70
C LEU A 214 -7.81 14.34 -0.28
N VAL A 215 -6.87 13.42 -0.50
CA VAL A 215 -5.44 13.71 -0.40
C VAL A 215 -4.80 13.59 -1.78
N PHE A 216 -3.74 14.34 -2.02
CA PHE A 216 -3.00 14.39 -3.28
C PHE A 216 -3.83 14.87 -4.47
N GLU A 217 -4.91 15.63 -4.26
CA GLU A 217 -5.81 16.06 -5.34
C GLU A 217 -5.04 16.77 -6.46
N ALA A 218 -4.24 17.78 -6.12
CA ALA A 218 -3.46 18.51 -7.11
C ALA A 218 -2.46 17.63 -7.87
N ASP A 219 -1.82 16.69 -7.17
CA ASP A 219 -0.90 15.72 -7.79
C ASP A 219 -1.63 14.74 -8.71
N LEU A 220 -2.84 14.29 -8.34
CA LEU A 220 -3.67 13.40 -9.15
C LEU A 220 -4.15 14.08 -10.42
N VAL A 221 -4.61 15.35 -10.32
CA VAL A 221 -4.98 16.16 -11.48
C VAL A 221 -3.76 16.35 -12.40
N ALA A 222 -2.60 16.67 -11.84
CA ALA A 222 -1.38 16.80 -12.62
C ALA A 222 -0.98 15.50 -13.35
N LEU A 223 -1.23 14.32 -12.74
CA LEU A 223 -1.01 13.03 -13.42
C LEU A 223 -1.96 12.84 -14.61
N VAL A 224 -3.24 13.22 -14.49
CA VAL A 224 -4.21 13.17 -15.60
C VAL A 224 -3.77 14.08 -16.75
N GLU A 225 -3.35 15.32 -16.44
CA GLU A 225 -2.90 16.27 -17.43
C GLU A 225 -1.63 15.83 -18.17
N GLN A 226 -0.69 15.20 -17.46
CA GLN A 226 0.62 14.80 -17.99
C GLN A 226 0.60 13.45 -18.70
N HIS A 227 -0.36 12.56 -18.37
CA HIS A 227 -0.41 11.19 -18.86
C HIS A 227 -1.80 10.84 -19.42
N PRO A 228 -2.00 10.88 -20.76
CA PRO A 228 -3.29 10.57 -21.40
C PRO A 228 -3.81 9.15 -21.11
N ASN A 229 -2.93 8.26 -20.66
CA ASN A 229 -3.21 6.87 -20.27
C ASN A 229 -3.47 6.70 -18.76
N PHE A 230 -3.51 7.79 -18.00
CA PHE A 230 -3.91 7.79 -16.58
C PHE A 230 -5.32 8.37 -16.45
N HIS A 231 -6.26 7.51 -16.08
CA HIS A 231 -7.68 7.85 -15.93
C HIS A 231 -8.04 7.88 -14.44
N LEU A 232 -8.64 8.99 -14.00
CA LEU A 232 -9.05 9.20 -12.61
C LEU A 232 -10.58 9.19 -12.52
N THR A 233 -11.13 8.50 -11.53
CA THR A 233 -12.53 8.56 -11.12
C THR A 233 -12.59 8.71 -9.60
N ILE A 234 -13.07 9.85 -9.13
CA ILE A 234 -13.31 10.12 -7.70
C ILE A 234 -14.73 9.72 -7.37
N VAL A 235 -14.92 8.91 -6.33
CA VAL A 235 -16.24 8.42 -5.93
C VAL A 235 -16.55 8.91 -4.52
N GLN A 236 -17.56 9.78 -4.42
CA GLN A 236 -17.95 10.40 -3.15
C GLN A 236 -19.17 9.70 -2.54
N SER A 237 -19.01 9.10 -1.35
CA SER A 237 -20.12 8.38 -0.70
C SER A 237 -21.13 9.29 -0.01
N ALA A 238 -20.75 10.50 0.34
CA ALA A 238 -21.60 11.51 0.95
C ALA A 238 -21.14 12.94 0.55
N PRO A 239 -21.29 13.31 -0.74
CA PRO A 239 -20.81 14.60 -1.26
C PRO A 239 -21.46 15.75 -0.51
N LEU A 240 -20.75 16.88 -0.38
CA LEU A 240 -21.31 18.10 0.17
C LEU A 240 -22.39 18.66 -0.78
N PRO A 241 -23.36 19.44 -0.26
CA PRO A 241 -24.40 20.03 -1.12
C PRO A 241 -23.85 20.86 -2.28
N THR A 242 -22.66 21.43 -2.14
CA THR A 242 -21.94 22.20 -3.18
C THR A 242 -21.23 21.33 -4.21
N GLU A 243 -21.14 20.03 -3.99
CA GLU A 243 -20.44 19.03 -4.82
C GLU A 243 -21.42 18.09 -5.54
N ALA A 244 -22.72 18.35 -5.41
CA ALA A 244 -23.78 17.46 -5.92
C ALA A 244 -23.91 17.44 -7.46
N GLU A 245 -23.24 18.34 -8.17
CA GLU A 245 -23.21 18.35 -9.63
C GLU A 245 -22.07 17.41 -10.12
N PRO A 246 -22.38 16.37 -10.91
CA PRO A 246 -21.35 15.52 -11.49
C PRO A 246 -20.45 16.32 -12.42
N ASP A 247 -19.15 16.19 -12.25
CA ASP A 247 -18.17 16.64 -13.23
C ASP A 247 -17.45 15.44 -13.89
N GLU A 248 -16.48 15.72 -14.75
CA GLU A 248 -15.79 14.70 -15.56
C GLU A 248 -15.10 13.62 -14.69
N PHE A 249 -14.74 13.93 -13.44
CA PHE A 249 -13.97 13.03 -12.57
C PHE A 249 -14.78 12.46 -11.40
N HIS A 250 -16.00 12.99 -11.13
CA HIS A 250 -16.73 12.68 -9.91
C HIS A 250 -17.95 11.79 -10.15
N GLU A 251 -18.06 10.76 -9.31
CA GLU A 251 -19.20 9.87 -9.20
C GLU A 251 -19.74 9.88 -7.78
N THR A 252 -21.03 9.62 -7.60
CA THR A 252 -21.65 9.53 -6.27
C THR A 252 -21.96 8.09 -5.91
N GLY A 253 -21.67 7.70 -4.65
CA GLY A 253 -21.95 6.37 -4.13
C GLY A 253 -20.70 5.63 -3.67
N PHE A 254 -20.67 4.32 -3.90
CA PHE A 254 -19.55 3.46 -3.54
C PHE A 254 -18.94 2.83 -4.80
N ILE A 255 -17.65 2.52 -4.73
CA ILE A 255 -16.99 1.76 -5.77
C ILE A 255 -17.48 0.31 -5.69
N ASP A 256 -18.17 -0.14 -6.73
CA ASP A 256 -18.66 -1.50 -6.89
C ASP A 256 -18.37 -2.05 -8.30
N THR A 257 -18.68 -3.32 -8.53
CA THR A 257 -18.46 -3.95 -9.83
C THR A 257 -19.38 -3.38 -10.93
N ALA A 258 -20.50 -2.78 -10.59
CA ALA A 258 -21.41 -2.14 -11.58
C ALA A 258 -20.76 -0.85 -12.12
N LEU A 259 -20.19 -0.03 -11.24
CA LEU A 259 -19.42 1.16 -11.61
C LEU A 259 -18.21 0.77 -12.48
N LEU A 260 -17.43 -0.22 -12.03
CA LEU A 260 -16.25 -0.67 -12.75
C LEU A 260 -16.59 -1.16 -14.16
N ARG A 261 -17.65 -1.96 -14.31
CA ARG A 261 -18.12 -2.45 -15.62
C ARG A 261 -18.60 -1.34 -16.54
N ARG A 262 -19.11 -0.24 -16.01
CA ARG A 262 -19.59 0.90 -16.79
C ARG A 262 -18.45 1.73 -17.36
N ILE A 263 -17.34 1.85 -16.61
CA ILE A 263 -16.24 2.75 -16.94
C ILE A 263 -15.08 2.02 -17.64
N LEU A 264 -14.75 0.81 -17.18
CA LEU A 264 -13.58 0.09 -17.71
C LEU A 264 -13.82 -0.42 -19.14
N PRO A 265 -12.82 -0.31 -20.01
CA PRO A 265 -12.86 -0.96 -21.32
C PRO A 265 -12.91 -2.49 -21.15
N HIS A 266 -13.49 -3.17 -22.16
CA HIS A 266 -13.47 -4.63 -22.17
C HIS A 266 -12.05 -5.16 -22.29
N GLY A 267 -11.72 -6.18 -21.50
CA GLY A 267 -10.40 -6.81 -21.56
C GLY A 267 -9.93 -7.34 -20.21
N GLN A 268 -8.68 -7.77 -20.18
CA GLN A 268 -8.02 -8.21 -18.96
C GLN A 268 -7.45 -6.99 -18.24
N HIS A 269 -7.51 -7.01 -16.90
CA HIS A 269 -6.96 -5.99 -16.05
C HIS A 269 -6.29 -6.62 -14.84
N HIS A 270 -5.25 -5.98 -14.30
CA HIS A 270 -4.76 -6.23 -12.95
C HIS A 270 -5.43 -5.25 -11.98
N PHE A 271 -6.07 -5.76 -10.96
CA PHE A 271 -6.75 -4.97 -9.92
C PHE A 271 -5.87 -4.85 -8.68
N TYR A 272 -5.68 -3.63 -8.20
CA TYR A 272 -4.95 -3.31 -6.96
C TYR A 272 -5.90 -2.57 -6.03
N VAL A 273 -6.24 -3.19 -4.91
CA VAL A 273 -7.28 -2.70 -4.00
C VAL A 273 -6.67 -2.40 -2.65
N CYS A 274 -6.85 -1.17 -2.16
CA CYS A 274 -6.42 -0.78 -0.81
C CYS A 274 -7.42 0.19 -0.18
N GLY A 275 -7.86 -0.10 1.03
CA GLY A 275 -8.83 0.75 1.72
C GLY A 275 -9.37 0.13 3.00
N PRO A 276 -10.47 0.69 3.54
CA PRO A 276 -11.04 0.25 4.81
C PRO A 276 -11.65 -1.16 4.71
N PRO A 277 -11.69 -1.92 5.83
CA PRO A 277 -12.18 -3.29 5.86
C PRO A 277 -13.55 -3.53 5.20
N PRO A 278 -14.57 -2.68 5.38
CA PRO A 278 -15.87 -2.90 4.72
C PRO A 278 -15.79 -2.85 3.19
N MET A 279 -14.99 -1.93 2.62
CA MET A 279 -14.75 -1.87 1.17
C MET A 279 -14.05 -3.13 0.67
N MET A 280 -13.01 -3.57 1.38
CA MET A 280 -12.25 -4.75 1.01
C MET A 280 -13.11 -6.00 1.06
N ALA A 281 -13.91 -6.18 2.13
CA ALA A 281 -14.81 -7.33 2.32
C ALA A 281 -15.91 -7.42 1.25
N SER A 282 -16.35 -6.28 0.72
CA SER A 282 -17.34 -6.23 -0.35
C SER A 282 -16.70 -6.45 -1.73
N LEU A 283 -15.62 -5.72 -2.03
CA LEU A 283 -15.12 -5.60 -3.39
C LEU A 283 -14.24 -6.77 -3.83
N VAL A 284 -13.39 -7.29 -2.94
CA VAL A 284 -12.47 -8.39 -3.31
C VAL A 284 -13.23 -9.67 -3.69
N PRO A 285 -14.25 -10.15 -2.95
CA PRO A 285 -15.09 -11.24 -3.40
C PRO A 285 -15.85 -10.91 -4.70
N ALA A 286 -16.43 -9.71 -4.80
CA ALA A 286 -17.20 -9.30 -5.97
C ALA A 286 -16.37 -9.28 -7.28
N LEU A 287 -15.08 -8.95 -7.22
CA LEU A 287 -14.17 -9.06 -8.36
C LEU A 287 -13.95 -10.53 -8.77
N ARG A 288 -13.85 -11.44 -7.81
CA ARG A 288 -13.76 -12.89 -8.07
C ARG A 288 -15.04 -13.43 -8.69
N ASP A 289 -16.19 -13.04 -8.16
CA ASP A 289 -17.52 -13.39 -8.71
C ASP A 289 -17.73 -12.82 -10.12
N TRP A 290 -17.10 -11.69 -10.42
CA TRP A 290 -17.06 -11.15 -11.78
C TRP A 290 -16.22 -12.00 -12.74
N GLY A 291 -15.43 -12.94 -12.24
CA GLY A 291 -14.56 -13.83 -13.03
C GLY A 291 -13.15 -13.30 -13.22
N VAL A 292 -12.73 -12.32 -12.44
CA VAL A 292 -11.32 -11.86 -12.43
C VAL A 292 -10.45 -12.97 -11.84
N ALA A 293 -9.40 -13.34 -12.55
CA ALA A 293 -8.47 -14.38 -12.10
C ALA A 293 -7.81 -14.00 -10.76
N ARG A 294 -7.63 -14.97 -9.86
CA ARG A 294 -7.06 -14.73 -8.52
C ARG A 294 -5.72 -14.00 -8.56
N ASN A 295 -4.84 -14.37 -9.47
CA ASN A 295 -3.52 -13.76 -9.67
C ASN A 295 -3.57 -12.36 -10.30
N ALA A 296 -4.74 -11.89 -10.70
CA ALA A 296 -4.97 -10.53 -11.20
C ALA A 296 -5.64 -9.62 -10.17
N VAL A 297 -5.99 -10.14 -8.97
CA VAL A 297 -6.53 -9.35 -7.86
C VAL A 297 -5.50 -9.27 -6.74
N HIS A 298 -4.92 -8.09 -6.58
CA HIS A 298 -3.92 -7.76 -5.56
C HIS A 298 -4.55 -6.82 -4.54
N TYR A 299 -4.31 -7.03 -3.27
CA TYR A 299 -4.89 -6.15 -2.25
C TYR A 299 -4.02 -6.06 -1.00
N GLU A 300 -4.10 -4.92 -0.32
CA GLU A 300 -3.47 -4.68 0.98
C GLU A 300 -4.49 -4.05 1.93
N PRO A 301 -4.91 -4.76 2.98
CA PRO A 301 -5.86 -4.23 3.96
C PRO A 301 -5.18 -3.26 4.92
N PHE A 302 -5.85 -2.16 5.25
CA PHE A 302 -5.42 -1.24 6.30
C PHE A 302 -6.27 -1.44 7.56
N GLY A 303 -5.61 -1.65 8.69
CA GLY A 303 -6.24 -1.79 9.99
C GLY A 303 -6.03 -3.17 10.63
N PRO A 304 -6.58 -3.39 11.84
CA PRO A 304 -6.41 -4.64 12.57
C PRO A 304 -7.21 -5.82 11.98
N ALA A 305 -8.15 -5.54 11.09
CA ALA A 305 -8.93 -6.59 10.45
C ALA A 305 -8.07 -7.24 9.35
N SER A 306 -7.66 -8.48 9.57
CA SER A 306 -7.43 -9.40 8.49
C SER A 306 -8.70 -9.39 7.64
N ILE A 307 -8.62 -9.20 6.34
CA ILE A 307 -9.70 -9.64 5.48
C ILE A 307 -9.77 -11.13 5.77
N GLU A 308 -10.86 -11.57 6.34
CA GLU A 308 -11.16 -12.98 6.38
C GLU A 308 -11.19 -13.44 4.91
N SER A 309 -10.05 -13.80 4.39
CA SER A 309 -9.95 -14.68 3.25
C SER A 309 -10.34 -16.07 3.77
N ALA A 310 -11.62 -16.15 4.20
CA ALA A 310 -12.21 -17.38 4.72
C ALA A 310 -12.12 -18.56 3.73
N GLU A 311 -11.62 -18.32 2.53
CA GLU A 311 -11.46 -19.32 1.49
C GLU A 311 -10.00 -19.70 1.16
N ASP A 312 -9.01 -18.91 1.58
CA ASP A 312 -7.60 -19.22 1.25
C ASP A 312 -6.89 -20.08 2.30
N ILE A 313 -7.44 -20.16 3.50
CA ILE A 313 -7.14 -21.20 4.47
C ILE A 313 -8.46 -21.94 4.63
N GLU A 314 -8.65 -23.05 3.92
CA GLU A 314 -9.63 -24.03 4.39
C GLU A 314 -9.34 -24.21 5.87
N ALA A 315 -10.20 -23.65 6.73
CA ALA A 315 -10.25 -24.01 8.12
C ALA A 315 -10.51 -25.52 8.07
N ILE A 316 -9.45 -26.29 8.19
CA ILE A 316 -9.57 -27.73 8.28
C ILE A 316 -10.11 -27.92 9.70
N PRO A 317 -11.41 -28.23 9.87
CA PRO A 317 -11.91 -28.59 11.17
C PRO A 317 -11.06 -29.80 11.60
N LEU A 318 -10.27 -29.59 12.63
CA LEU A 318 -9.49 -30.69 13.17
C LEU A 318 -10.47 -31.56 13.95
N ASP A 319 -10.59 -32.83 13.56
CA ASP A 319 -11.36 -33.84 14.34
C ASP A 319 -10.82 -33.92 15.78
N THR A 320 -9.58 -33.54 16.00
CA THR A 320 -8.92 -33.45 17.30
C THR A 320 -8.18 -32.12 17.41
N PRO A 321 -8.49 -31.27 18.42
CA PRO A 321 -7.78 -30.03 18.66
C PRO A 321 -6.28 -30.27 18.87
N LEU A 322 -5.45 -29.34 18.40
CA LEU A 322 -4.01 -29.34 18.68
C LEU A 322 -3.72 -28.49 19.92
N ALA A 323 -2.87 -28.97 20.81
CA ALA A 323 -2.44 -28.23 21.98
C ALA A 323 -1.39 -27.18 21.57
N VAL A 324 -1.69 -25.89 21.80
CA VAL A 324 -0.76 -24.79 21.60
C VAL A 324 -0.36 -24.21 22.95
N GLN A 325 0.90 -24.41 23.32
CA GLN A 325 1.48 -23.90 24.57
C GLN A 325 2.29 -22.64 24.33
N PHE A 326 2.04 -21.62 25.14
CA PHE A 326 2.80 -20.37 25.21
C PHE A 326 3.66 -20.40 26.46
N ALA A 327 4.95 -20.66 26.28
CA ALA A 327 5.87 -20.95 27.40
C ALA A 327 6.06 -19.78 28.36
N GLN A 328 6.19 -18.54 27.85
CA GLN A 328 6.36 -17.34 28.70
C GLN A 328 5.04 -16.97 29.39
N ALA A 329 3.93 -17.04 28.68
CA ALA A 329 2.60 -16.77 29.25
C ALA A 329 2.12 -17.92 30.19
N LYS A 330 2.81 -19.06 30.20
CA LYS A 330 2.44 -20.28 30.94
C LYS A 330 0.99 -20.74 30.69
N ARG A 331 0.57 -20.68 29.42
CA ARG A 331 -0.78 -21.05 29.00
C ARG A 331 -0.73 -22.13 27.94
N THR A 332 -1.66 -23.06 28.02
CA THR A 332 -1.93 -24.05 26.96
C THR A 332 -3.38 -23.88 26.52
N LEU A 333 -3.60 -23.81 25.22
CA LEU A 333 -4.90 -23.55 24.61
C LEU A 333 -5.13 -24.53 23.45
N ASP A 334 -6.37 -24.89 23.23
CA ASP A 334 -6.74 -25.82 22.16
C ASP A 334 -7.00 -25.08 20.84
N TRP A 335 -6.20 -25.36 19.84
CA TRP A 335 -6.39 -24.91 18.48
C TRP A 335 -7.39 -25.81 17.77
N THR A 336 -8.55 -25.28 17.43
CA THR A 336 -9.65 -26.02 16.79
C THR A 336 -9.74 -25.79 15.28
N GLY A 337 -8.88 -24.93 14.71
CA GLY A 337 -8.97 -24.48 13.32
C GLY A 337 -10.01 -23.38 13.07
N ALA A 338 -10.64 -22.83 14.12
CA ALA A 338 -11.61 -21.74 13.99
C ALA A 338 -10.96 -20.38 13.69
N ASP A 339 -9.67 -20.24 13.98
CA ASP A 339 -8.90 -19.02 13.72
C ASP A 339 -8.14 -19.14 12.42
N THR A 340 -7.95 -18.02 11.73
CA THR A 340 -7.25 -17.96 10.45
C THR A 340 -5.74 -18.13 10.59
N ASN A 341 -5.18 -17.73 11.75
CA ASN A 341 -3.75 -17.82 12.05
C ASN A 341 -3.49 -17.80 13.57
N LEU A 342 -2.26 -18.15 13.94
CA LEU A 342 -1.83 -18.19 15.34
C LEU A 342 -1.88 -16.83 16.04
N LEU A 343 -1.69 -15.71 15.35
CA LEU A 343 -1.75 -14.38 15.96
C LEU A 343 -3.18 -14.03 16.39
N ASP A 344 -4.17 -14.23 15.52
CA ASP A 344 -5.57 -13.98 15.83
C ASP A 344 -6.03 -14.88 16.98
N PHE A 345 -5.60 -16.15 17.00
CA PHE A 345 -5.83 -17.08 18.10
C PHE A 345 -5.25 -16.58 19.43
N THR A 346 -4.01 -16.06 19.43
CA THR A 346 -3.37 -15.57 20.66
C THR A 346 -4.04 -14.29 21.17
N GLU A 347 -4.40 -13.37 20.27
CA GLU A 347 -5.08 -12.11 20.65
C GLU A 347 -6.45 -12.38 21.26
N ARG A 348 -7.27 -13.25 20.64
CA ARG A 348 -8.55 -13.68 21.18
C ARG A 348 -8.40 -14.36 22.54
N SER A 349 -7.31 -15.07 22.74
CA SER A 349 -7.02 -15.79 23.98
C SER A 349 -6.30 -14.93 25.03
N GLY A 350 -5.99 -13.67 24.76
CA GLY A 350 -5.31 -12.76 25.70
C GLY A 350 -3.82 -13.09 25.90
N VAL A 351 -3.17 -13.73 24.91
CA VAL A 351 -1.71 -13.90 24.85
C VAL A 351 -1.14 -12.85 23.93
N ALA A 352 -0.23 -12.00 24.43
CA ALA A 352 0.33 -10.91 23.66
C ALA A 352 1.53 -11.37 22.83
N ILE A 353 1.43 -11.27 21.52
CA ILE A 353 2.56 -11.37 20.59
C ILE A 353 2.69 -10.02 19.86
N PRO A 354 3.90 -9.42 19.79
CA PRO A 354 4.11 -8.21 19.03
C PRO A 354 3.66 -8.39 17.57
N SER A 355 2.93 -7.44 17.01
CA SER A 355 2.45 -7.53 15.63
C SER A 355 2.61 -6.20 14.90
N GLY A 356 2.70 -6.27 13.57
CA GLY A 356 2.85 -5.11 12.69
C GLY A 356 1.99 -5.24 11.43
N CYS A 357 2.55 -5.75 10.33
CA CYS A 357 1.87 -5.83 9.01
C CYS A 357 0.76 -6.87 8.92
N ARG A 358 0.75 -7.91 9.73
CA ARG A 358 -0.17 -9.07 9.70
C ARG A 358 -0.21 -9.84 8.36
N SER A 359 0.78 -9.61 7.50
CA SER A 359 0.89 -10.21 6.15
C SER A 359 2.17 -11.00 5.93
N GLY A 360 2.91 -11.32 7.00
CA GLY A 360 4.16 -12.09 6.89
C GLY A 360 5.34 -11.34 6.28
N SER A 361 5.30 -9.99 6.26
CA SER A 361 6.28 -9.20 5.51
C SER A 361 7.23 -8.38 6.40
N CYS A 362 6.91 -8.11 7.68
CA CYS A 362 7.72 -7.21 8.51
C CYS A 362 8.53 -7.90 9.61
N GLY A 363 8.31 -9.18 9.88
CA GLY A 363 9.01 -9.95 10.91
C GLY A 363 8.68 -9.56 12.36
N THR A 364 7.78 -8.59 12.61
CA THR A 364 7.51 -8.11 13.99
C THR A 364 6.97 -9.21 14.91
N CYS A 365 6.17 -10.14 14.37
CA CYS A 365 5.59 -11.23 15.13
C CYS A 365 6.49 -12.48 15.18
N GLU A 366 7.73 -12.43 14.69
CA GLU A 366 8.60 -13.57 14.64
C GLU A 366 8.82 -14.18 16.03
N THR A 367 8.35 -15.41 16.23
CA THR A 367 8.35 -16.13 17.52
C THR A 367 9.08 -17.45 17.39
N ALA A 368 9.91 -17.81 18.38
CA ALA A 368 10.63 -19.08 18.36
C ALA A 368 9.69 -20.27 18.61
N ILE A 369 9.88 -21.33 17.84
CA ILE A 369 9.24 -22.63 18.03
C ILE A 369 10.14 -23.46 18.95
N ILE A 370 9.63 -23.84 20.12
CA ILE A 370 10.32 -24.72 21.04
C ILE A 370 10.10 -26.18 20.61
N SER A 371 8.89 -26.54 20.23
CA SER A 371 8.55 -27.84 19.66
C SER A 371 7.30 -27.74 18.78
N GLY A 372 7.12 -28.70 17.86
CA GLY A 372 6.00 -28.75 16.94
C GLY A 372 6.31 -28.11 15.58
N THR A 373 5.29 -28.05 14.73
CA THR A 373 5.42 -27.57 13.34
C THR A 373 4.26 -26.65 12.95
N VAL A 374 4.56 -25.73 12.04
CA VAL A 374 3.57 -24.82 11.45
C VAL A 374 3.62 -24.91 9.93
N ARG A 375 2.53 -24.52 9.27
CA ARG A 375 2.48 -24.28 7.83
C ARG A 375 2.01 -22.86 7.54
N TYR A 376 2.27 -22.41 6.32
CA TYR A 376 1.84 -21.11 5.80
C TYR A 376 0.92 -21.35 4.59
N ALA A 377 -0.18 -20.62 4.49
CA ALA A 377 -1.05 -20.69 3.32
C ALA A 377 -0.35 -20.12 2.08
N GLN A 378 0.45 -19.05 2.29
CA GLN A 378 1.34 -18.48 1.29
C GLN A 378 2.73 -18.28 1.92
N PRO A 379 3.83 -18.46 1.17
CA PRO A 379 5.16 -18.21 1.69
C PRO A 379 5.30 -16.78 2.19
N PRO A 380 5.73 -16.55 3.43
CA PRO A 380 6.06 -15.22 3.91
C PRO A 380 7.13 -14.56 3.06
N SER A 381 7.04 -13.24 2.89
CA SER A 381 8.10 -12.48 2.21
C SER A 381 9.24 -12.04 3.12
N PHE A 382 9.06 -12.20 4.44
CA PHE A 382 10.12 -12.00 5.43
C PHE A 382 10.99 -13.25 5.56
N ASP A 383 12.32 -13.08 5.56
CA ASP A 383 13.28 -14.18 5.81
C ASP A 383 13.21 -14.61 7.28
N ILE A 384 12.51 -15.71 7.54
CA ILE A 384 12.30 -16.23 8.89
C ILE A 384 13.59 -16.89 9.39
N THR A 385 14.00 -16.54 10.60
CA THR A 385 15.13 -17.20 11.27
C THR A 385 14.80 -18.68 11.50
N GLU A 386 15.77 -19.55 11.29
CA GLU A 386 15.61 -20.99 11.52
C GLU A 386 15.09 -21.28 12.94
N GLY A 387 14.12 -22.19 13.07
CA GLY A 387 13.47 -22.50 14.35
C GLY A 387 12.45 -21.48 14.82
N ARG A 388 12.02 -20.53 13.98
CA ARG A 388 11.01 -19.51 14.32
C ARG A 388 9.84 -19.56 13.34
N CYS A 389 8.76 -18.89 13.68
CA CYS A 389 7.60 -18.71 12.80
C CYS A 389 7.07 -17.28 12.86
N LEU A 390 6.21 -16.94 11.88
CA LEU A 390 5.42 -15.70 11.86
C LEU A 390 3.96 -16.02 12.21
N PRO A 391 3.55 -15.92 13.47
CA PRO A 391 2.19 -16.24 13.92
C PRO A 391 1.07 -15.57 13.12
N CYS A 392 1.31 -14.39 12.56
CA CYS A 392 0.30 -13.64 11.79
C CYS A 392 -0.13 -14.30 10.47
N VAL A 393 0.62 -15.30 9.99
CA VAL A 393 0.33 -16.05 8.75
C VAL A 393 0.55 -17.56 8.90
N ALA A 394 0.87 -18.02 10.11
CA ALA A 394 1.14 -19.42 10.42
C ALA A 394 -0.08 -20.10 11.04
N VAL A 395 -0.29 -21.36 10.70
CA VAL A 395 -1.22 -22.27 11.36
C VAL A 395 -0.47 -23.51 11.87
N PRO A 396 -0.80 -24.05 13.07
CA PRO A 396 -0.13 -25.23 13.59
C PRO A 396 -0.53 -26.47 12.79
N THR A 397 0.41 -27.42 12.65
CA THR A 397 0.18 -28.73 12.01
C THR A 397 0.41 -29.89 12.95
N SER A 398 0.87 -29.62 14.17
CA SER A 398 1.03 -30.54 15.29
C SER A 398 0.82 -29.79 16.60
N ASP A 399 0.80 -30.48 17.72
CA ASP A 399 0.98 -29.83 19.02
C ASP A 399 2.19 -28.93 18.96
N LEU A 400 2.05 -27.70 19.48
CA LEU A 400 3.01 -26.61 19.27
C LEU A 400 3.39 -25.94 20.60
N VAL A 401 4.67 -25.66 20.79
CA VAL A 401 5.15 -24.88 21.91
C VAL A 401 5.90 -23.65 21.38
N LEU A 402 5.40 -22.46 21.70
CA LEU A 402 5.97 -21.17 21.30
C LEU A 402 6.61 -20.45 22.51
N ALA A 403 7.73 -19.76 22.26
CA ALA A 403 8.37 -18.89 23.23
C ALA A 403 7.66 -17.52 23.32
N ALA A 404 6.39 -17.51 23.71
CA ALA A 404 5.54 -16.34 23.85
C ALA A 404 4.83 -16.33 25.23
#